data_1f6e2d5f38d07a405fb5a4d44d920ee4
#
_entry.id   1f6e2d5f38d07a405fb5a4d44d920ee4
#
_cell.length_a   1.000
_cell.length_b   1.000
_cell.length_c   1.000
_cell.angle_alpha   90.00
_cell.angle_beta   90.00
_cell.angle_gamma   90.00
#
_symmetry.space_group_name_H-M   'P 1'
#
loop_
_entity.id
_entity.type
_entity.pdbx_description
1 polymer ?
#
loop_
_entity_poly.entity_id
_entity_poly.type
_entity_poly.pdbx_seq_one_letter_code
_entity_poly.pdbx_strand_id
1 'polypeptide(L)'
;HLSIRRQRQMCIRDSYYLERLSTHPDLMSPNVLEVLSELSEVATLAIVTNGFDKVQSRRVAESGIAPLLEDVFVSEKLDSEKPNRKIFDAALRSLGVENREHVLMVGDSLSSDIQGGINAGLDTCWFNPSHNENPGKVCPTYEIETLEELYPLVMEPEELANLGQKHRRHQP
;
A
#
# COMPACT_ATOMS: atom_id res chain seq x y z
N HIS A 1 -8.77 -15.43 19.03
CA HIS A 1 -8.61 -14.79 17.72
C HIS A 1 -8.37 -13.27 17.79
N LEU A 2 -8.64 -12.61 18.90
CA LEU A 2 -8.45 -11.15 19.08
C LEU A 2 -6.99 -10.74 19.40
N SER A 3 -6.13 -11.68 19.78
CA SER A 3 -4.76 -11.40 20.17
C SER A 3 -3.78 -11.21 19.00
N ILE A 4 -4.13 -11.66 17.81
CA ILE A 4 -3.22 -11.71 16.65
C ILE A 4 -3.17 -10.38 15.89
N ARG A 5 -4.19 -9.55 16.01
CA ARG A 5 -4.27 -8.24 15.32
C ARG A 5 -3.51 -7.08 16.00
N ARG A 6 -2.97 -7.28 17.19
CA ARG A 6 -2.21 -6.25 17.92
C ARG A 6 -0.76 -6.07 17.48
N GLN A 7 -0.27 -6.89 16.57
CA GLN A 7 1.00 -6.62 15.92
C GLN A 7 0.72 -5.67 14.75
N ARG A 8 1.50 -4.60 14.65
CA ARG A 8 1.43 -3.60 13.59
C ARG A 8 1.21 -4.29 12.24
N GLN A 9 0.07 -4.05 11.62
CA GLN A 9 -0.20 -4.52 10.28
C GLN A 9 0.66 -3.74 9.31
N MET A 10 1.29 -4.45 8.37
CA MET A 10 2.11 -3.82 7.35
C MET A 10 1.37 -3.82 6.03
N CYS A 11 1.18 -2.63 5.47
CA CYS A 11 0.68 -2.45 4.12
C CYS A 11 1.87 -2.27 3.17
N ILE A 12 2.07 -3.20 2.25
CA ILE A 12 2.99 -3.02 1.13
C ILE A 12 2.17 -2.42 -0.01
N ARG A 13 2.59 -1.26 -0.50
CA ARG A 13 1.92 -0.53 -1.56
C ARG A 13 2.77 -0.49 -2.81
N ASP A 14 2.13 -0.57 -3.92
CA ASP A 14 2.80 -0.37 -5.17
C ASP A 14 2.61 1.03 -5.76
N SER A 15 3.54 1.32 -6.64
CA SER A 15 3.93 2.62 -7.12
C SER A 15 3.11 3.19 -8.27
N TYR A 16 2.07 2.55 -8.76
CA TYR A 16 1.28 3.18 -9.84
C TYR A 16 0.70 4.53 -9.41
N TYR A 17 0.31 4.60 -8.16
CA TYR A 17 -0.09 5.88 -7.60
C TYR A 17 1.06 6.88 -7.62
N LEU A 18 2.27 6.45 -7.27
CA LEU A 18 3.48 7.25 -7.35
C LEU A 18 3.93 7.51 -8.79
N GLU A 19 3.73 6.60 -9.70
CA GLU A 19 4.06 6.79 -11.12
C GLU A 19 3.19 7.86 -11.77
N ARG A 20 1.90 7.91 -11.47
CA ARG A 20 1.02 9.02 -11.86
C ARG A 20 1.35 10.31 -11.12
N LEU A 21 1.67 10.25 -9.84
CA LEU A 21 2.04 11.42 -9.04
C LEU A 21 3.28 12.14 -9.55
N SER A 22 4.27 11.42 -10.05
CA SER A 22 5.51 12.03 -10.52
C SER A 22 5.43 12.62 -11.92
N THR A 23 4.48 12.16 -12.73
CA THR A 23 4.21 12.77 -14.04
C THR A 23 3.25 13.95 -13.96
N HIS A 24 2.46 14.03 -12.88
CA HIS A 24 1.46 15.09 -12.68
C HIS A 24 1.32 15.37 -11.17
N PRO A 25 2.14 16.25 -10.59
CA PRO A 25 2.06 16.62 -9.16
C PRO A 25 0.68 17.13 -8.73
N ASP A 26 -0.11 17.64 -9.68
CA ASP A 26 -1.48 18.11 -9.44
C ASP A 26 -2.53 16.99 -9.23
N LEU A 27 -2.15 15.72 -9.39
CA LEU A 27 -3.04 14.56 -9.24
C LEU A 27 -2.96 13.89 -7.86
N MET A 28 -2.16 14.42 -6.93
CA MET A 28 -2.30 14.05 -5.53
C MET A 28 -3.64 14.59 -5.02
N SER A 29 -4.64 13.71 -4.92
CA SER A 29 -5.78 14.06 -4.09
C SER A 29 -5.25 14.52 -2.72
N PRO A 30 -5.70 15.69 -2.20
CA PRO A 30 -5.26 16.16 -0.88
C PRO A 30 -5.38 15.09 0.20
N ASN A 31 -6.35 14.20 0.06
CA ASN A 31 -6.66 13.11 0.98
C ASN A 31 -5.59 12.01 1.05
N VAL A 32 -4.72 11.87 0.04
CA VAL A 32 -3.73 10.77 0.03
C VAL A 32 -2.74 10.90 1.18
N LEU A 33 -2.19 12.09 1.39
CA LEU A 33 -1.25 12.33 2.49
C LEU A 33 -1.92 12.15 3.84
N GLU A 34 -3.18 12.60 3.98
CA GLU A 34 -3.96 12.43 5.20
C GLU A 34 -4.20 10.95 5.49
N VAL A 35 -4.74 10.20 4.51
CA VAL A 35 -4.99 8.76 4.66
C VAL A 35 -3.70 8.00 4.99
N LEU A 36 -2.59 8.29 4.29
CA LEU A 36 -1.32 7.62 4.57
C LEU A 36 -0.76 7.97 5.93
N SER A 37 -0.90 9.23 6.36
CA SER A 37 -0.48 9.66 7.70
C SER A 37 -1.23 8.90 8.78
N GLU A 38 -2.55 8.80 8.65
CA GLU A 38 -3.39 8.07 9.62
C GLU A 38 -3.13 6.57 9.63
N LEU A 39 -2.95 5.96 8.46
CA LEU A 39 -2.57 4.54 8.37
C LEU A 39 -1.17 4.28 8.94
N SER A 40 -0.24 5.23 8.86
CA SER A 40 1.11 5.07 9.42
C SER A 40 1.12 5.05 10.96
N GLU A 41 0.08 5.55 11.62
CA GLU A 41 -0.06 5.49 13.08
C GLU A 41 -0.33 4.05 13.57
N VAL A 42 -0.93 3.20 12.73
CA VAL A 42 -1.39 1.85 13.09
C VAL A 42 -0.71 0.73 12.28
N ALA A 43 -0.10 1.06 11.15
CA ALA A 43 0.55 0.09 10.26
C ALA A 43 1.91 0.59 9.77
N THR A 44 2.82 -0.34 9.50
CA THR A 44 4.08 -0.03 8.81
C THR A 44 3.81 0.06 7.31
N LEU A 45 4.15 1.19 6.70
CA LEU A 45 3.97 1.44 5.28
C LEU A 45 5.28 1.26 4.52
N ALA A 46 5.24 0.54 3.41
CA ALA A 46 6.37 0.39 2.50
C ALA A 46 5.92 0.38 1.04
N ILE A 47 6.83 0.68 0.14
CA ILE A 47 6.58 0.64 -1.31
C ILE A 47 7.38 -0.47 -1.95
N VAL A 48 6.72 -1.23 -2.83
CA VAL A 48 7.36 -2.18 -3.75
C VAL A 48 7.08 -1.71 -5.17
N THR A 49 8.13 -1.34 -5.94
CA THR A 49 7.97 -0.72 -7.25
C THR A 49 8.86 -1.34 -8.31
N ASN A 50 8.31 -1.51 -9.53
CA ASN A 50 9.11 -1.82 -10.71
C ASN A 50 9.70 -0.53 -11.29
N GLY A 51 10.95 -0.59 -11.74
CA GLY A 51 11.62 0.52 -12.42
C GLY A 51 13.04 0.82 -11.92
N PHE A 52 13.54 1.97 -12.33
CA PHE A 52 14.90 2.43 -12.01
C PHE A 52 14.94 3.14 -10.67
N ASP A 53 15.91 2.79 -9.84
CA ASP A 53 16.06 3.33 -8.49
C ASP A 53 16.08 4.86 -8.43
N LYS A 54 16.90 5.48 -9.26
CA LYS A 54 17.01 6.96 -9.30
C LYS A 54 15.68 7.64 -9.60
N VAL A 55 14.86 7.02 -10.46
CA VAL A 55 13.56 7.56 -10.84
C VAL A 55 12.58 7.40 -9.70
N GLN A 56 12.48 6.20 -9.13
CA GLN A 56 11.52 5.89 -8.08
C GLN A 56 11.85 6.61 -6.77
N SER A 57 13.13 6.65 -6.37
CA SER A 57 13.57 7.36 -5.17
C SER A 57 13.28 8.87 -5.26
N ARG A 58 13.52 9.48 -6.43
CA ARG A 58 13.16 10.88 -6.66
C ARG A 58 11.66 11.12 -6.55
N ARG A 59 10.85 10.26 -7.16
CA ARG A 59 9.39 10.33 -7.11
C ARG A 59 8.85 10.27 -5.69
N VAL A 60 9.36 9.34 -4.89
CA VAL A 60 8.98 9.23 -3.48
C VAL A 60 9.38 10.49 -2.72
N ALA A 61 10.58 11.02 -2.93
CA ALA A 61 11.04 12.25 -2.27
C ALA A 61 10.17 13.47 -2.64
N GLU A 62 9.78 13.61 -3.90
CA GLU A 62 8.98 14.73 -4.40
C GLU A 62 7.49 14.61 -4.01
N SER A 63 6.99 13.41 -3.71
CA SER A 63 5.58 13.18 -3.35
C SER A 63 5.19 13.61 -1.93
N GLY A 64 6.16 13.88 -1.06
CA GLY A 64 5.91 14.21 0.35
C GLY A 64 5.55 13.01 1.25
N ILE A 65 5.43 11.79 0.70
CA ILE A 65 5.07 10.59 1.49
C ILE A 65 6.28 9.89 2.11
N ALA A 66 7.50 10.25 1.70
CA ALA A 66 8.74 9.60 2.17
C ALA A 66 8.82 9.47 3.70
N PRO A 67 8.44 10.49 4.50
CA PRO A 67 8.49 10.37 5.97
C PRO A 67 7.52 9.36 6.58
N LEU A 68 6.52 8.91 5.81
CA LEU A 68 5.50 7.97 6.26
C LEU A 68 5.88 6.51 5.96
N LEU A 69 6.95 6.31 5.20
CA LEU A 69 7.39 5.00 4.72
C LEU A 69 8.54 4.47 5.57
N GLU A 70 8.48 3.19 5.89
CA GLU A 70 9.61 2.48 6.51
C GLU A 70 10.71 2.22 5.48
N ASP A 71 10.33 1.82 4.24
CA ASP A 71 11.30 1.55 3.17
C ASP A 71 10.65 1.57 1.78
N VAL A 72 11.50 1.64 0.75
CA VAL A 72 11.10 1.59 -0.68
C VAL A 72 11.92 0.53 -1.41
N PHE A 73 11.25 -0.50 -1.86
CA PHE A 73 11.85 -1.66 -2.54
C PHE A 73 11.71 -1.51 -4.05
N VAL A 74 12.84 -1.27 -4.72
CA VAL A 74 12.88 -1.03 -6.17
C VAL A 74 13.42 -2.27 -6.88
N SER A 75 12.77 -2.69 -7.96
CA SER A 75 13.11 -3.91 -8.71
C SER A 75 14.55 -3.93 -9.22
N GLU A 76 15.08 -2.79 -9.66
CA GLU A 76 16.49 -2.67 -10.10
C GLU A 76 17.48 -3.07 -9.00
N LYS A 77 17.25 -2.64 -7.76
CA LYS A 77 18.14 -2.99 -6.63
C LYS A 77 18.05 -4.46 -6.22
N LEU A 78 16.88 -5.04 -6.41
CA LEU A 78 16.60 -6.40 -5.95
C LEU A 78 16.77 -7.46 -7.04
N ASP A 79 17.10 -7.03 -8.26
CA ASP A 79 17.19 -7.89 -9.45
C ASP A 79 15.94 -8.81 -9.58
N SER A 80 14.80 -8.23 -9.29
CA SER A 80 13.51 -8.94 -9.32
C SER A 80 12.37 -7.95 -9.41
N GLU A 81 11.48 -8.14 -10.37
CA GLU A 81 10.31 -7.30 -10.59
C GLU A 81 9.01 -8.02 -10.26
N LYS A 82 7.95 -7.26 -9.92
CA LYS A 82 6.60 -7.79 -9.78
C LYS A 82 6.10 -8.31 -11.13
N PRO A 83 5.38 -9.42 -11.19
CA PRO A 83 4.76 -10.17 -10.08
C PRO A 83 5.64 -11.28 -9.47
N ASN A 84 6.96 -11.24 -9.65
CA ASN A 84 7.84 -12.27 -9.08
C ASN A 84 7.80 -12.20 -7.54
N ARG A 85 7.53 -13.34 -6.91
CA ARG A 85 7.51 -13.49 -5.46
C ARG A 85 8.79 -12.98 -4.77
N LYS A 86 9.95 -13.08 -5.43
CA LYS A 86 11.25 -12.74 -4.83
C LYS A 86 11.32 -11.30 -4.34
N ILE A 87 10.72 -10.34 -5.06
CA ILE A 87 10.76 -8.94 -4.64
C ILE A 87 9.98 -8.73 -3.34
N PHE A 88 8.83 -9.40 -3.18
CA PHE A 88 8.04 -9.38 -1.95
C PHE A 88 8.76 -10.08 -0.80
N ASP A 89 9.34 -11.26 -1.04
CA ASP A 89 10.11 -11.98 -0.04
C ASP A 89 11.33 -11.17 0.45
N ALA A 90 11.96 -10.39 -0.42
CA ALA A 90 13.05 -9.49 -0.05
C ALA A 90 12.54 -8.34 0.83
N ALA A 91 11.43 -7.71 0.43
CA ALA A 91 10.81 -6.63 1.20
C ALA A 91 10.38 -7.11 2.59
N LEU A 92 9.66 -8.22 2.67
CA LEU A 92 9.18 -8.78 3.95
C LEU A 92 10.33 -9.11 4.90
N ARG A 93 11.42 -9.69 4.39
CA ARG A 93 12.62 -9.97 5.20
C ARG A 93 13.28 -8.70 5.72
N SER A 94 13.43 -7.70 4.86
CA SER A 94 14.03 -6.41 5.25
C SER A 94 13.22 -5.71 6.35
N LEU A 95 11.90 -5.84 6.29
CA LEU A 95 10.97 -5.26 7.25
C LEU A 95 10.74 -6.14 8.49
N GLY A 96 11.39 -7.29 8.58
CA GLY A 96 11.26 -8.20 9.73
C GLY A 96 9.87 -8.83 9.86
N VAL A 97 9.15 -8.98 8.75
CA VAL A 97 7.81 -9.57 8.76
C VAL A 97 7.88 -11.09 8.74
N GLU A 98 7.43 -11.72 9.81
CA GLU A 98 7.38 -13.17 9.94
C GLU A 98 6.02 -13.75 9.51
N ASN A 99 4.91 -13.05 9.82
CA ASN A 99 3.57 -13.51 9.50
C ASN A 99 2.97 -12.73 8.33
N ARG A 100 2.76 -13.42 7.22
CA ARG A 100 2.21 -12.84 5.97
C ARG A 100 0.72 -12.52 6.06
N GLU A 101 -0.01 -13.15 6.97
CA GLU A 101 -1.43 -12.86 7.21
C GLU A 101 -1.67 -11.43 7.72
N HIS A 102 -0.61 -10.76 8.22
CA HIS A 102 -0.66 -9.38 8.68
C HIS A 102 -0.20 -8.38 7.59
N VAL A 103 -0.10 -8.83 6.35
CA VAL A 103 0.38 -8.00 5.24
C VAL A 103 -0.69 -7.86 4.18
N LEU A 104 -1.02 -6.62 3.84
CA LEU A 104 -1.92 -6.29 2.75
C LEU A 104 -1.13 -5.65 1.61
N MET A 105 -1.14 -6.28 0.44
CA MET A 105 -0.63 -5.69 -0.79
C MET A 105 -1.71 -4.84 -1.45
N VAL A 106 -1.49 -3.54 -1.54
CA VAL A 106 -2.39 -2.60 -2.20
C VAL A 106 -1.77 -2.13 -3.51
N GLY A 107 -2.50 -2.26 -4.61
CA GLY A 107 -2.04 -1.81 -5.92
C GLY A 107 -3.16 -1.76 -6.95
N ASP A 108 -2.91 -1.12 -8.09
CA ASP A 108 -3.90 -0.96 -9.15
C ASP A 108 -3.71 -1.94 -10.31
N SER A 109 -2.53 -2.55 -10.43
CA SER A 109 -2.23 -3.50 -11.48
C SER A 109 -2.58 -4.92 -11.07
N LEU A 110 -3.63 -5.49 -11.69
CA LEU A 110 -3.99 -6.90 -11.48
C LEU A 110 -2.83 -7.85 -11.82
N SER A 111 -2.07 -7.56 -12.88
CA SER A 111 -1.03 -8.47 -13.39
C SER A 111 0.30 -8.37 -12.64
N SER A 112 0.64 -7.24 -12.05
CA SER A 112 1.89 -7.05 -11.32
C SER A 112 1.69 -7.06 -9.81
N ASP A 113 0.77 -6.26 -9.29
CA ASP A 113 0.59 -6.04 -7.86
C ASP A 113 -0.21 -7.15 -7.22
N ILE A 114 -1.43 -7.32 -7.72
CA ILE A 114 -2.35 -8.31 -7.16
C ILE A 114 -1.84 -9.71 -7.40
N GLN A 115 -1.44 -10.03 -8.64
CA GLN A 115 -0.83 -11.34 -8.93
C GLN A 115 0.45 -11.55 -8.13
N GLY A 116 1.27 -10.51 -7.96
CA GLY A 116 2.49 -10.56 -7.17
C GLY A 116 2.23 -10.82 -5.69
N GLY A 117 1.26 -10.13 -5.10
CA GLY A 117 0.81 -10.38 -3.73
C GLY A 117 0.30 -11.81 -3.53
N ILE A 118 -0.54 -12.29 -4.45
CA ILE A 118 -1.02 -13.69 -4.45
C ILE A 118 0.15 -14.66 -4.53
N ASN A 119 1.11 -14.45 -5.44
CA ASN A 119 2.30 -15.29 -5.58
C ASN A 119 3.15 -15.31 -4.31
N ALA A 120 3.15 -14.21 -3.56
CA ALA A 120 3.84 -14.08 -2.28
C ALA A 120 3.03 -14.61 -1.09
N GLY A 121 1.78 -15.02 -1.27
CA GLY A 121 0.90 -15.49 -0.20
C GLY A 121 0.46 -14.37 0.74
N LEU A 122 0.18 -13.19 0.20
CA LEU A 122 -0.32 -12.01 0.90
C LEU A 122 -1.80 -11.81 0.63
N ASP A 123 -2.50 -11.17 1.54
CA ASP A 123 -3.78 -10.56 1.21
C ASP A 123 -3.57 -9.41 0.22
N THR A 124 -4.53 -9.24 -0.69
CA THR A 124 -4.43 -8.27 -1.78
C THR A 124 -5.63 -7.37 -1.84
N CYS A 125 -5.38 -6.09 -2.13
CA CYS A 125 -6.41 -5.07 -2.29
C CYS A 125 -6.19 -4.36 -3.62
N TRP A 126 -7.14 -4.55 -4.55
CA TRP A 126 -7.09 -3.90 -5.85
C TRP A 126 -7.68 -2.49 -5.74
N PHE A 127 -6.83 -1.49 -5.97
CA PHE A 127 -7.24 -0.10 -6.05
C PHE A 127 -7.73 0.21 -7.46
N ASN A 128 -9.05 0.35 -7.62
CA ASN A 128 -9.73 0.47 -8.91
C ASN A 128 -10.64 1.71 -9.02
N PRO A 129 -10.10 2.93 -8.89
CA PRO A 129 -10.90 4.17 -8.93
C PRO A 129 -11.57 4.44 -10.29
N SER A 130 -11.15 3.73 -11.32
CA SER A 130 -11.66 3.89 -12.69
C SER A 130 -12.69 2.82 -13.07
N HIS A 131 -13.08 1.94 -12.15
CA HIS A 131 -14.02 0.83 -12.37
C HIS A 131 -13.63 -0.04 -13.59
N ASN A 132 -12.34 -0.33 -13.73
CA ASN A 132 -11.86 -1.21 -14.78
C ASN A 132 -12.43 -2.62 -14.60
N GLU A 133 -12.76 -3.27 -15.71
CA GLU A 133 -13.21 -4.66 -15.67
C GLU A 133 -12.07 -5.60 -15.28
N ASN A 134 -12.36 -6.53 -14.37
CA ASN A 134 -11.47 -7.64 -14.10
C ASN A 134 -11.79 -8.78 -15.07
N PRO A 135 -10.86 -9.19 -15.93
CA PRO A 135 -11.10 -10.29 -16.87
C PRO A 135 -11.19 -11.68 -16.19
N GLY A 136 -11.27 -11.72 -14.86
CA GLY A 136 -11.56 -12.93 -14.08
C GLY A 136 -10.42 -13.91 -13.89
N LYS A 137 -9.18 -13.54 -14.26
CA LYS A 137 -8.00 -14.39 -14.08
C LYS A 137 -7.28 -14.19 -12.77
N VAL A 138 -7.42 -13.02 -12.17
CA VAL A 138 -6.77 -12.63 -10.92
C VAL A 138 -7.86 -12.24 -9.93
N CYS A 139 -7.88 -12.87 -8.76
CA CYS A 139 -8.90 -12.62 -7.74
C CYS A 139 -8.25 -11.89 -6.56
N PRO A 140 -8.40 -10.56 -6.44
CA PRO A 140 -7.97 -9.84 -5.25
C PRO A 140 -8.81 -10.26 -4.03
N THR A 141 -8.24 -10.16 -2.83
CA THR A 141 -8.98 -10.38 -1.57
C THR A 141 -10.01 -9.27 -1.35
N TYR A 142 -9.62 -8.04 -1.70
CA TYR A 142 -10.45 -6.83 -1.61
C TYR A 142 -10.34 -6.00 -2.88
N GLU A 143 -11.36 -5.21 -3.16
CA GLU A 143 -11.35 -4.16 -4.18
C GLU A 143 -11.86 -2.87 -3.56
N ILE A 144 -11.20 -1.74 -3.85
CA ILE A 144 -11.54 -0.41 -3.34
C ILE A 144 -11.47 0.62 -4.46
N GLU A 145 -12.27 1.67 -4.35
CA GLU A 145 -12.31 2.80 -5.28
C GLU A 145 -11.58 4.02 -4.71
N THR A 146 -11.57 4.15 -3.39
CA THR A 146 -10.91 5.25 -2.66
C THR A 146 -9.95 4.70 -1.62
N LEU A 147 -8.93 5.49 -1.24
CA LEU A 147 -7.94 5.04 -0.25
C LEU A 147 -8.51 5.00 1.18
N GLU A 148 -9.54 5.78 1.47
CA GLU A 148 -10.24 5.79 2.76
C GLU A 148 -10.88 4.43 3.08
N GLU A 149 -11.22 3.66 2.05
CA GLU A 149 -11.74 2.29 2.22
C GLU A 149 -10.70 1.31 2.79
N LEU A 150 -9.42 1.71 2.87
CA LEU A 150 -8.40 0.94 3.58
C LEU A 150 -8.58 0.99 5.10
N TYR A 151 -9.20 2.01 5.64
CA TYR A 151 -9.35 2.15 7.10
C TYR A 151 -9.99 0.91 7.75
N PRO A 152 -11.17 0.44 7.32
CA PRO A 152 -11.79 -0.74 7.93
C PRO A 152 -11.05 -2.05 7.63
N LEU A 153 -10.11 -2.06 6.67
CA LEU A 153 -9.29 -3.24 6.36
C LEU A 153 -8.02 -3.31 7.21
N VAL A 154 -7.58 -2.17 7.75
CA VAL A 154 -6.30 -2.03 8.45
C VAL A 154 -6.47 -1.68 9.93
N MET A 155 -7.48 -0.88 10.26
CA MET A 155 -7.73 -0.35 11.60
C MET A 155 -8.67 -1.24 12.41
N GLU A 156 -8.40 -1.32 13.71
CA GLU A 156 -9.35 -1.92 14.67
C GLU A 156 -10.55 -0.99 14.91
N PRO A 157 -11.70 -1.51 15.37
CA PRO A 157 -12.91 -0.70 15.61
C PRO A 157 -12.69 0.50 16.54
N GLU A 158 -11.79 0.38 17.53
CA GLU A 158 -11.46 1.47 18.46
C GLU A 158 -10.67 2.58 17.76
N GLU A 159 -9.77 2.22 16.86
CA GLU A 159 -8.96 3.15 16.06
C GLU A 159 -9.84 3.91 15.07
N LEU A 160 -10.77 3.21 14.40
CA LEU A 160 -11.79 3.81 13.52
C LEU A 160 -12.68 4.80 14.26
N ALA A 161 -13.10 4.48 15.49
CA ALA A 161 -13.92 5.37 16.31
C ALA A 161 -13.17 6.65 16.68
N ASN A 162 -11.89 6.55 17.00
CA ASN A 162 -11.01 7.69 17.31
C ASN A 162 -10.78 8.58 16.10
N LEU A 163 -10.56 7.99 14.93
CA LEU A 163 -10.42 8.70 13.66
C LEU A 163 -11.68 9.53 13.35
N GLY A 164 -12.85 8.94 13.47
CA GLY A 164 -14.13 9.61 13.27
C GLY A 164 -14.39 10.77 14.26
N GLN A 165 -13.79 10.74 15.46
CA GLN A 165 -13.83 11.88 16.40
C GLN A 165 -12.84 13.00 16.01
N LYS A 166 -11.66 12.64 15.50
CA LYS A 166 -10.63 13.58 15.02
C LYS A 166 -11.17 14.41 13.85
N HIS A 167 -11.79 13.77 12.87
CA HIS A 167 -12.38 14.44 11.71
C HIS A 167 -13.54 15.38 12.09
N ARG A 168 -14.40 14.99 13.04
CA ARG A 168 -15.49 15.88 13.52
C ARG A 168 -15.01 17.14 14.22
N ARG A 169 -13.84 17.15 14.82
CA ARG A 169 -13.27 18.33 15.50
C ARG A 169 -12.65 19.34 14.55
N HIS A 170 -12.37 18.94 13.32
CA HIS A 170 -11.74 19.79 12.29
C HIS A 170 -12.72 20.25 11.20
N GLN A 171 -14.00 19.93 11.33
CA GLN A 171 -15.05 20.55 10.49
C GLN A 171 -15.40 21.92 11.09
N PRO A 172 -15.33 23.01 10.28
CA PRO A 172 -15.62 24.40 10.71
C PRO A 172 -17.08 24.59 11.12
#